data_29574dea1803331381e521170db6b3b5
#
_entry.id   29574dea1803331381e521170db6b3b5
#
_cell.length_a   1.000
_cell.length_b   1.000
_cell.length_c   1.000
_cell.angle_alpha   90.00
_cell.angle_beta   90.00
_cell.angle_gamma   90.00
#
_symmetry.space_group_name_H-M   'P 1'
#
loop_
_entity.id
_entity.type
_entity.pdbx_description
1 polymer ?
#
loop_
_entity_poly.entity_id
_entity_poly.type
_entity_poly.pdbx_seq_one_letter_code
_entity_poly.pdbx_strand_id
1 'polypeptide(L)'
;VKAIDDYTLQYTLKKPEPYWNSKTTYSLLFPVNEDFLKNKGKDFGKSTDPTSILYNGPFLLKSLTAKSSIELVKNEHYWDKKNVHFDAIKFSYYDGSDQDALVRGFTDGAYNFARVFPTSSNYASVEKKYKDNIFYTAPGASTSAIGINIDRQSYKYTAKKTDSEKSSTKKALLNKDFRQAINFAIDRKAYQSQINGKDGATLAVRNLFVPS
;
A
#
# COMPACT_ATOMS: atom_id res chain seq x y z
N VAL A 1 -21.25 -13.54 14.54
CA VAL A 1 -20.53 -12.96 15.69
C VAL A 1 -21.47 -12.89 16.85
N LYS A 2 -21.02 -13.28 18.04
CA LYS A 2 -21.82 -13.24 19.26
C LYS A 2 -20.96 -12.70 20.42
N ALA A 3 -21.44 -11.71 21.15
CA ALA A 3 -20.89 -11.35 22.45
C ALA A 3 -21.36 -12.38 23.47
N ILE A 4 -20.44 -13.04 24.14
CA ILE A 4 -20.71 -14.02 25.20
C ILE A 4 -20.82 -13.29 26.55
N ASP A 5 -19.91 -12.34 26.76
CA ASP A 5 -19.86 -11.45 27.90
C ASP A 5 -19.16 -10.13 27.49
N ASP A 6 -18.88 -9.24 28.45
CA ASP A 6 -18.27 -7.92 28.21
C ASP A 6 -16.86 -7.98 27.64
N TYR A 7 -16.19 -9.12 27.70
CA TYR A 7 -14.79 -9.29 27.28
C TYR A 7 -14.60 -10.38 26.22
N THR A 8 -15.67 -11.13 25.88
CA THR A 8 -15.57 -12.30 25.01
C THR A 8 -16.42 -12.17 23.76
N LEU A 9 -15.77 -12.13 22.60
CA LEU A 9 -16.43 -12.22 21.29
C LEU A 9 -16.19 -13.59 20.67
N GLN A 10 -17.25 -14.24 20.23
CA GLN A 10 -17.21 -15.51 19.52
C GLN A 10 -17.53 -15.30 18.04
N TYR A 11 -16.62 -15.77 17.17
CA TYR A 11 -16.83 -15.86 15.74
C TYR A 11 -17.08 -17.31 15.35
N THR A 12 -18.23 -17.59 14.71
CA THR A 12 -18.52 -18.90 14.13
C THR A 12 -18.36 -18.79 12.62
N LEU A 13 -17.37 -19.52 12.09
CA LEU A 13 -17.06 -19.53 10.66
C LEU A 13 -17.92 -20.56 9.94
N LYS A 14 -18.34 -20.28 8.71
CA LYS A 14 -19.12 -21.22 7.88
C LYS A 14 -18.29 -22.43 7.43
N LYS A 15 -16.98 -22.27 7.37
CA LYS A 15 -15.99 -23.31 7.02
C LYS A 15 -14.65 -22.99 7.71
N PRO A 16 -13.77 -23.98 7.91
CA PRO A 16 -12.43 -23.75 8.44
C PRO A 16 -11.66 -22.74 7.57
N GLU A 17 -11.04 -21.73 8.20
CA GLU A 17 -10.20 -20.74 7.53
C GLU A 17 -8.89 -20.60 8.33
N PRO A 18 -7.79 -21.27 7.89
CA PRO A 18 -6.51 -21.25 8.62
C PRO A 18 -5.92 -19.85 8.83
N TYR A 19 -6.28 -18.92 7.95
CA TYR A 19 -5.82 -17.52 7.96
C TYR A 19 -6.80 -16.56 8.69
N TRP A 20 -7.77 -17.07 9.46
CA TRP A 20 -8.76 -16.24 10.15
C TRP A 20 -8.10 -15.20 11.07
N ASN A 21 -7.10 -15.62 11.86
CA ASN A 21 -6.41 -14.70 12.76
C ASN A 21 -5.72 -13.55 12.00
N SER A 22 -5.18 -13.82 10.82
CA SER A 22 -4.61 -12.76 9.97
C SER A 22 -5.69 -11.80 9.44
N LYS A 23 -6.91 -12.28 9.20
CA LYS A 23 -8.03 -11.40 8.81
C LYS A 23 -8.39 -10.39 9.89
N THR A 24 -8.27 -10.75 11.17
CA THR A 24 -8.62 -9.84 12.27
C THR A 24 -7.68 -8.62 12.38
N THR A 25 -6.53 -8.65 11.71
CA THR A 25 -5.64 -7.49 11.59
C THR A 25 -6.06 -6.50 10.51
N TYR A 26 -7.09 -6.82 9.73
CA TYR A 26 -7.60 -5.96 8.69
C TYR A 26 -8.50 -4.87 9.29
N SER A 27 -8.26 -3.61 8.91
CA SER A 27 -8.89 -2.45 9.55
C SER A 27 -10.43 -2.45 9.55
N LEU A 28 -11.06 -3.13 8.59
CA LEU A 28 -12.52 -3.31 8.56
C LEU A 28 -13.08 -4.14 9.73
N LEU A 29 -12.23 -4.91 10.41
CA LEU A 29 -12.61 -5.73 11.57
C LEU A 29 -12.18 -5.10 12.89
N PHE A 30 -11.61 -3.90 12.88
CA PHE A 30 -11.24 -3.23 14.12
C PHE A 30 -12.48 -2.81 14.90
N PRO A 31 -12.46 -2.96 16.23
CA PRO A 31 -13.57 -2.54 17.06
C PRO A 31 -13.73 -1.02 17.03
N VAL A 32 -14.96 -0.57 17.04
CA VAL A 32 -15.33 0.85 17.11
C VAL A 32 -16.16 1.07 18.36
N ASN A 33 -15.84 2.10 19.12
CA ASN A 33 -16.64 2.51 20.27
C ASN A 33 -17.94 3.14 19.76
N GLU A 34 -19.09 2.54 20.12
CA GLU A 34 -20.41 2.91 19.61
C GLU A 34 -20.81 4.33 20.02
N ASP A 35 -20.61 4.70 21.28
CA ASP A 35 -20.99 6.02 21.78
C ASP A 35 -20.14 7.11 21.15
N PHE A 36 -18.84 6.86 20.99
CA PHE A 36 -17.96 7.80 20.30
C PHE A 36 -18.38 7.98 18.82
N LEU A 37 -18.68 6.88 18.14
CA LEU A 37 -19.16 6.93 16.75
C LEU A 37 -20.46 7.74 16.62
N LYS A 38 -21.44 7.49 17.52
CA LYS A 38 -22.71 8.22 17.56
C LYS A 38 -22.50 9.71 17.82
N ASN A 39 -21.63 10.05 18.78
CA ASN A 39 -21.34 11.43 19.15
C ASN A 39 -20.62 12.20 18.04
N LYS A 40 -19.67 11.58 17.35
CA LYS A 40 -18.93 12.19 16.23
C LYS A 40 -19.76 12.23 14.94
N GLY A 41 -20.64 11.29 14.73
CA GLY A 41 -21.50 11.22 13.55
C GLY A 41 -20.70 11.33 12.25
N LYS A 42 -21.01 12.31 11.41
CA LYS A 42 -20.33 12.55 10.12
C LYS A 42 -18.87 13.01 10.22
N ASP A 43 -18.43 13.44 11.40
CA ASP A 43 -17.04 13.85 11.63
C ASP A 43 -16.16 12.70 12.12
N PHE A 44 -16.73 11.50 12.35
CA PHE A 44 -15.97 10.31 12.69
C PHE A 44 -14.97 9.96 11.55
N GLY A 45 -13.70 9.75 11.91
CA GLY A 45 -12.65 9.37 10.97
C GLY A 45 -12.17 10.47 10.04
N LYS A 46 -12.47 11.73 10.33
CA LYS A 46 -11.99 12.88 9.56
C LYS A 46 -10.46 13.01 9.71
N SER A 47 -9.72 12.71 8.66
CA SER A 47 -8.26 12.54 8.71
C SER A 47 -7.48 13.78 9.16
N THR A 48 -8.04 14.98 9.02
CA THR A 48 -7.41 16.24 9.43
C THR A 48 -7.71 16.64 10.87
N ASP A 49 -8.60 15.89 11.55
CA ASP A 49 -8.96 16.12 12.96
C ASP A 49 -8.49 14.93 13.82
N PRO A 50 -7.39 15.08 14.57
CA PRO A 50 -6.87 14.04 15.45
C PRO A 50 -7.88 13.53 16.49
N THR A 51 -8.91 14.33 16.81
CA THR A 51 -9.94 13.97 17.79
C THR A 51 -11.13 13.23 17.18
N SER A 52 -11.09 12.95 15.88
CA SER A 52 -12.20 12.31 15.15
C SER A 52 -12.26 10.80 15.30
N ILE A 53 -11.23 10.17 15.88
CA ILE A 53 -11.16 8.74 16.21
C ILE A 53 -10.59 8.53 17.61
N LEU A 54 -10.81 7.34 18.18
CA LEU A 54 -10.11 6.88 19.37
C LEU A 54 -8.89 6.05 18.98
N TYR A 55 -7.88 6.08 19.82
CA TYR A 55 -6.61 5.40 19.58
C TYR A 55 -6.35 4.36 20.68
N ASN A 56 -5.99 3.15 20.28
CA ASN A 56 -5.51 2.10 21.17
C ASN A 56 -4.09 1.62 20.83
N GLY A 57 -3.46 2.24 19.84
CA GLY A 57 -2.09 1.95 19.40
C GLY A 57 -1.02 2.74 20.15
N PRO A 58 0.27 2.47 19.86
CA PRO A 58 1.41 3.10 20.51
C PRO A 58 1.58 4.59 20.19
N PHE A 59 0.93 5.08 19.12
CA PHE A 59 1.03 6.48 18.70
C PHE A 59 -0.35 7.09 18.45
N LEU A 60 -0.45 8.40 18.66
CA LEU A 60 -1.60 9.25 18.36
C LEU A 60 -1.27 10.13 17.16
N LEU A 61 -2.26 10.40 16.30
CA LEU A 61 -2.13 11.43 15.30
C LEU A 61 -2.08 12.80 15.98
N LYS A 62 -0.98 13.53 15.83
CA LYS A 62 -0.85 14.93 16.27
C LYS A 62 -1.35 15.88 15.21
N SER A 63 -0.91 15.70 13.98
CA SER A 63 -1.33 16.53 12.85
C SER A 63 -1.21 15.80 11.53
N LEU A 64 -2.07 16.17 10.58
CA LEU A 64 -1.98 15.81 9.17
C LEU A 64 -2.19 17.04 8.31
N THR A 65 -1.14 17.43 7.60
CA THR A 65 -1.17 18.54 6.65
C THR A 65 -1.02 17.99 5.24
N ALA A 66 -2.06 18.15 4.44
CA ALA A 66 -2.09 17.60 3.08
C ALA A 66 -0.90 18.08 2.25
N LYS A 67 -0.26 17.17 1.52
CA LYS A 67 0.95 17.42 0.71
C LYS A 67 2.12 18.06 1.47
N SER A 68 2.19 17.85 2.77
CA SER A 68 3.25 18.37 3.63
C SER A 68 3.77 17.31 4.61
N SER A 69 2.99 16.98 5.64
CA SER A 69 3.48 16.07 6.68
C SER A 69 2.37 15.38 7.45
N ILE A 70 2.72 14.22 8.03
CA ILE A 70 1.97 13.56 9.09
C ILE A 70 2.88 13.49 10.31
N GLU A 71 2.40 13.92 11.45
CA GLU A 71 3.11 13.84 12.72
C GLU A 71 2.32 12.98 13.71
N LEU A 72 2.98 11.96 14.22
CA LEU A 72 2.47 11.08 15.26
C LEU A 72 3.28 11.31 16.54
N VAL A 73 2.62 11.23 17.70
CA VAL A 73 3.25 11.34 19.02
C VAL A 73 2.95 10.11 19.84
N LYS A 74 3.84 9.79 20.77
CA LYS A 74 3.70 8.64 21.66
C LYS A 74 2.39 8.72 22.44
N ASN A 75 1.71 7.56 22.54
CA ASN A 75 0.51 7.40 23.34
C ASN A 75 0.87 6.98 24.76
N GLU A 76 0.79 7.89 25.72
CA GLU A 76 1.09 7.64 27.11
C GLU A 76 0.09 6.69 27.80
N HIS A 77 -1.06 6.44 27.20
CA HIS A 77 -2.08 5.50 27.64
C HIS A 77 -1.98 4.12 26.97
N TYR A 78 -0.98 3.93 26.09
CA TYR A 78 -0.78 2.62 25.45
C TYR A 78 -0.37 1.57 26.51
N TRP A 79 -1.00 0.39 26.47
CA TRP A 79 -0.81 -0.66 27.45
C TRP A 79 0.64 -1.15 27.56
N ASP A 80 1.40 -1.12 26.47
CA ASP A 80 2.80 -1.56 26.41
C ASP A 80 3.75 -0.38 26.14
N LYS A 81 3.46 0.80 26.67
CA LYS A 81 4.23 2.03 26.43
C LYS A 81 5.70 1.95 26.81
N LYS A 82 6.07 1.05 27.73
CA LYS A 82 7.47 0.82 28.12
C LYS A 82 8.35 0.31 26.99
N ASN A 83 7.76 -0.38 26.00
CA ASN A 83 8.43 -0.88 24.81
C ASN A 83 8.36 0.09 23.62
N VAL A 84 7.81 1.28 23.80
CA VAL A 84 7.77 2.34 22.78
C VAL A 84 8.89 3.31 23.05
N HIS A 85 9.92 3.27 22.20
CA HIS A 85 11.18 4.01 22.39
C HIS A 85 11.24 5.33 21.60
N PHE A 86 10.30 5.56 20.69
CA PHE A 86 10.21 6.82 19.95
C PHE A 86 9.18 7.75 20.59
N ASP A 87 9.51 9.03 20.73
CA ASP A 87 8.56 10.03 21.22
C ASP A 87 7.64 10.54 20.10
N ALA A 88 8.15 10.55 18.88
CA ALA A 88 7.39 10.99 17.70
C ALA A 88 7.85 10.26 16.43
N ILE A 89 6.92 10.18 15.47
CA ILE A 89 7.19 9.73 14.11
C ILE A 89 6.69 10.83 13.16
N LYS A 90 7.56 11.29 12.27
CA LYS A 90 7.23 12.33 11.31
C LYS A 90 7.40 11.80 9.88
N PHE A 91 6.34 11.84 9.11
CA PHE A 91 6.37 11.55 7.69
C PHE A 91 6.34 12.86 6.91
N SER A 92 7.28 13.04 5.99
CA SER A 92 7.30 14.15 5.04
C SER A 92 6.70 13.70 3.73
N TYR A 93 5.92 14.58 3.10
CA TYR A 93 5.33 14.28 1.80
C TYR A 93 6.41 14.23 0.71
N TYR A 94 6.29 13.24 -0.15
CA TYR A 94 7.12 13.08 -1.34
C TYR A 94 6.21 12.86 -2.55
N ASP A 95 6.34 13.68 -3.58
CA ASP A 95 5.47 13.67 -4.77
C ASP A 95 5.91 12.69 -5.86
N GLY A 96 7.08 12.04 -5.68
CA GLY A 96 7.63 11.08 -6.64
C GLY A 96 8.46 11.69 -7.78
N SER A 97 8.60 13.01 -7.83
CA SER A 97 9.27 13.70 -8.95
C SER A 97 10.79 13.53 -8.97
N ASP A 98 11.43 13.49 -7.80
CA ASP A 98 12.88 13.38 -7.66
C ASP A 98 13.27 12.26 -6.68
N GLN A 99 13.54 11.07 -7.22
CA GLN A 99 13.92 9.90 -6.42
C GLN A 99 15.20 10.11 -5.61
N ASP A 100 16.11 10.96 -6.08
CA ASP A 100 17.37 11.24 -5.40
C ASP A 100 17.19 12.15 -4.18
N ALA A 101 16.09 12.93 -4.11
CA ALA A 101 15.79 13.81 -2.99
C ALA A 101 15.65 13.03 -1.66
N LEU A 102 15.14 11.80 -1.70
CA LEU A 102 15.00 10.97 -0.50
C LEU A 102 16.36 10.62 0.10
N VAL A 103 17.33 10.24 -0.74
CA VAL A 103 18.67 9.92 -0.31
C VAL A 103 19.43 11.16 0.16
N ARG A 104 19.25 12.29 -0.53
CA ARG A 104 19.82 13.57 -0.05
C ARG A 104 19.31 13.91 1.34
N GLY A 105 17.99 13.86 1.56
CA GLY A 105 17.43 14.11 2.89
C GLY A 105 17.95 13.18 3.98
N PHE A 106 18.23 11.91 3.67
CA PHE A 106 18.89 11.00 4.59
C PHE A 106 20.36 11.42 4.85
N THR A 107 21.09 11.75 3.80
CA THR A 107 22.50 12.18 3.90
C THR A 107 22.65 13.46 4.71
N ASP A 108 21.71 14.39 4.58
CA ASP A 108 21.69 15.68 5.26
C ASP A 108 21.10 15.59 6.69
N GLY A 109 20.71 14.39 7.12
CA GLY A 109 20.14 14.15 8.44
C GLY A 109 18.68 14.60 8.61
N ALA A 110 17.99 14.98 7.52
CA ALA A 110 16.57 15.32 7.57
C ALA A 110 15.68 14.08 7.76
N TYR A 111 16.15 12.91 7.32
CA TYR A 111 15.46 11.64 7.45
C TYR A 111 16.34 10.62 8.17
N ASN A 112 15.72 9.85 9.06
CA ASN A 112 16.37 8.68 9.67
C ASN A 112 16.25 7.43 8.80
N PHE A 113 15.33 7.46 7.84
CA PHE A 113 15.04 6.37 6.91
C PHE A 113 14.66 6.95 5.55
N ALA A 114 15.19 6.39 4.47
CA ALA A 114 14.84 6.77 3.11
C ALA A 114 14.74 5.54 2.21
N ARG A 115 13.78 5.59 1.28
CA ARG A 115 13.66 4.56 0.24
C ARG A 115 14.69 4.84 -0.84
N VAL A 116 15.44 3.80 -1.24
CA VAL A 116 16.34 3.84 -2.39
C VAL A 116 15.66 3.12 -3.56
N PHE A 117 15.66 3.76 -4.72
CA PHE A 117 15.07 3.19 -5.92
C PHE A 117 16.19 2.67 -6.85
N PRO A 118 16.12 1.41 -7.30
CA PRO A 118 17.10 0.86 -8.25
C PRO A 118 17.13 1.60 -9.61
N THR A 119 16.07 2.37 -9.89
CA THR A 119 15.93 3.21 -11.09
C THR A 119 16.54 4.60 -10.95
N SER A 120 16.95 4.96 -9.76
CA SER A 120 17.57 6.25 -9.46
C SER A 120 18.94 6.37 -10.12
N SER A 121 19.27 7.55 -10.61
CA SER A 121 20.54 7.82 -11.31
C SER A 121 21.75 7.62 -10.40
N ASN A 122 21.59 7.82 -9.10
CA ASN A 122 22.63 7.70 -8.10
C ASN A 122 22.69 6.33 -7.40
N TYR A 123 21.83 5.35 -7.79
CA TYR A 123 21.69 4.07 -7.11
C TYR A 123 23.02 3.37 -6.84
N ALA A 124 23.88 3.23 -7.86
CA ALA A 124 25.15 2.54 -7.72
C ALA A 124 26.10 3.21 -6.71
N SER A 125 26.11 4.54 -6.66
CA SER A 125 26.94 5.30 -5.71
C SER A 125 26.39 5.21 -4.28
N VAL A 126 25.08 5.22 -4.14
CA VAL A 126 24.38 5.05 -2.85
C VAL A 126 24.60 3.65 -2.31
N GLU A 127 24.42 2.62 -3.13
CA GLU A 127 24.65 1.23 -2.77
C GLU A 127 26.10 1.01 -2.29
N LYS A 128 27.06 1.56 -3.01
CA LYS A 128 28.48 1.48 -2.62
C LYS A 128 28.76 2.19 -1.29
N LYS A 129 28.20 3.41 -1.10
CA LYS A 129 28.45 4.25 0.08
C LYS A 129 27.78 3.71 1.34
N TYR A 130 26.57 3.18 1.20
CA TYR A 130 25.71 2.77 2.32
C TYR A 130 25.46 1.26 2.36
N LYS A 131 26.36 0.46 1.81
CA LYS A 131 26.23 -1.00 1.70
C LYS A 131 25.71 -1.66 2.98
N ASP A 132 26.25 -1.28 4.12
CA ASP A 132 25.92 -1.88 5.41
C ASP A 132 24.63 -1.31 6.05
N ASN A 133 24.07 -0.26 5.45
CA ASN A 133 22.83 0.40 5.91
C ASN A 133 21.65 0.16 4.96
N ILE A 134 21.87 -0.49 3.80
CA ILE A 134 20.82 -0.86 2.88
C ILE A 134 20.29 -2.24 3.25
N PHE A 135 18.99 -2.34 3.39
CA PHE A 135 18.32 -3.62 3.53
C PHE A 135 17.25 -3.80 2.45
N TYR A 136 17.12 -5.01 1.98
CA TYR A 136 16.10 -5.40 1.00
C TYR A 136 14.93 -6.02 1.71
N THR A 137 13.74 -5.52 1.41
CA THR A 137 12.51 -6.13 1.93
C THR A 137 12.23 -7.45 1.21
N ALA A 138 11.61 -8.38 1.93
CA ALA A 138 11.09 -9.59 1.29
C ALA A 138 10.06 -9.21 0.18
N PRO A 139 9.90 -10.05 -0.86
CA PRO A 139 8.84 -9.87 -1.83
C PRO A 139 7.48 -9.75 -1.14
N GLY A 140 6.71 -8.75 -1.52
CA GLY A 140 5.37 -8.55 -0.98
C GLY A 140 4.40 -9.68 -1.42
N ALA A 141 3.36 -9.89 -0.62
CA ALA A 141 2.28 -10.83 -0.96
C ALA A 141 1.27 -10.26 -1.98
N SER A 142 1.73 -9.38 -2.87
CA SER A 142 0.90 -8.72 -3.87
C SER A 142 1.34 -9.09 -5.28
N THR A 143 0.36 -9.24 -6.17
CA THR A 143 0.61 -9.48 -7.59
C THR A 143 0.20 -8.26 -8.39
N SER A 144 1.13 -7.73 -9.19
CA SER A 144 0.84 -6.70 -10.18
C SER A 144 0.44 -7.35 -11.50
N ALA A 145 -0.71 -6.97 -12.03
CA ALA A 145 -1.23 -7.51 -13.27
C ALA A 145 -1.85 -6.40 -14.13
N ILE A 146 -1.83 -6.60 -15.46
CA ILE A 146 -2.58 -5.75 -16.39
C ILE A 146 -3.97 -6.35 -16.55
N GLY A 147 -4.98 -5.66 -16.01
CA GLY A 147 -6.37 -6.05 -16.19
C GLY A 147 -6.90 -5.61 -17.55
N ILE A 148 -7.43 -6.55 -18.32
CA ILE A 148 -8.09 -6.26 -19.60
C ILE A 148 -9.61 -6.22 -19.35
N ASN A 149 -10.23 -5.06 -19.55
CA ASN A 149 -11.67 -4.92 -19.42
C ASN A 149 -12.37 -5.47 -20.66
N ILE A 150 -12.81 -6.72 -20.58
CA ILE A 150 -13.52 -7.41 -21.67
C ILE A 150 -15.02 -7.11 -21.72
N ASP A 151 -15.59 -6.57 -20.65
CA ASP A 151 -17.00 -6.17 -20.56
C ASP A 151 -17.15 -4.67 -20.29
N ARG A 152 -16.56 -3.89 -21.19
CA ARG A 152 -16.58 -2.43 -21.07
C ARG A 152 -17.97 -1.86 -21.29
N GLN A 153 -18.49 -1.14 -20.30
CA GLN A 153 -19.80 -0.50 -20.33
C GLN A 153 -19.74 0.96 -20.83
N SER A 154 -18.59 1.62 -20.76
CA SER A 154 -18.45 3.01 -21.15
C SER A 154 -17.12 3.30 -21.82
N TYR A 155 -17.15 4.15 -22.85
CA TYR A 155 -15.98 4.66 -23.56
C TYR A 155 -15.68 6.14 -23.25
N LYS A 156 -16.34 6.71 -22.23
CA LYS A 156 -16.24 8.14 -21.88
C LYS A 156 -14.79 8.64 -21.77
N TYR A 157 -13.92 7.83 -21.16
CA TYR A 157 -12.53 8.19 -20.89
C TYR A 157 -11.52 7.55 -21.85
N THR A 158 -11.95 7.24 -23.08
CA THR A 158 -11.07 6.67 -24.10
C THR A 158 -10.98 7.57 -25.32
N ALA A 159 -9.95 7.35 -26.14
CA ALA A 159 -9.81 8.02 -27.44
C ALA A 159 -10.81 7.53 -28.51
N LYS A 160 -11.56 6.44 -28.24
CA LYS A 160 -12.51 5.87 -29.18
C LYS A 160 -13.78 6.69 -29.26
N LYS A 161 -14.04 7.33 -30.39
CA LYS A 161 -15.14 8.28 -30.59
C LYS A 161 -16.29 7.68 -31.39
N THR A 162 -15.99 6.98 -32.47
CA THR A 162 -16.99 6.41 -33.38
C THR A 162 -17.50 5.04 -32.88
N ASP A 163 -18.70 4.65 -33.28
CA ASP A 163 -19.26 3.36 -32.90
C ASP A 163 -18.50 2.20 -33.56
N SER A 164 -17.93 2.41 -34.75
CA SER A 164 -17.06 1.44 -35.39
C SER A 164 -15.80 1.18 -34.59
N GLU A 165 -15.12 2.21 -34.08
CA GLU A 165 -13.93 2.07 -33.20
C GLU A 165 -14.27 1.37 -31.88
N LYS A 166 -15.40 1.71 -31.25
CA LYS A 166 -15.87 1.08 -30.01
C LYS A 166 -16.16 -0.40 -30.24
N SER A 167 -16.90 -0.73 -31.30
CA SER A 167 -17.25 -2.10 -31.66
C SER A 167 -16.01 -2.93 -31.98
N SER A 168 -15.11 -2.43 -32.81
CA SER A 168 -13.85 -3.10 -33.17
C SER A 168 -12.97 -3.33 -31.94
N THR A 169 -12.89 -2.34 -31.03
CA THR A 169 -12.14 -2.48 -29.77
C THR A 169 -12.73 -3.56 -28.89
N LYS A 170 -14.06 -3.59 -28.71
CA LYS A 170 -14.73 -4.62 -27.93
C LYS A 170 -14.49 -6.01 -28.50
N LYS A 171 -14.63 -6.15 -29.83
CA LYS A 171 -14.38 -7.42 -30.54
C LYS A 171 -12.95 -7.91 -30.37
N ALA A 172 -11.95 -7.02 -30.49
CA ALA A 172 -10.56 -7.37 -30.27
C ALA A 172 -10.29 -7.81 -28.81
N LEU A 173 -10.79 -7.09 -27.82
CA LEU A 173 -10.60 -7.42 -26.41
C LEU A 173 -11.30 -8.73 -25.99
N LEU A 174 -12.39 -9.11 -26.66
CA LEU A 174 -13.06 -10.40 -26.45
C LEU A 174 -12.31 -11.57 -27.11
N ASN A 175 -11.48 -11.30 -28.13
CA ASN A 175 -10.69 -12.33 -28.79
C ASN A 175 -9.58 -12.83 -27.86
N LYS A 176 -9.56 -14.14 -27.60
CA LYS A 176 -8.55 -14.78 -26.73
C LYS A 176 -7.14 -14.64 -27.28
N ASP A 177 -6.97 -14.86 -28.60
CA ASP A 177 -5.65 -14.84 -29.23
C ASP A 177 -5.05 -13.44 -29.22
N PHE A 178 -5.88 -12.42 -29.40
CA PHE A 178 -5.45 -11.03 -29.25
C PHE A 178 -4.94 -10.73 -27.85
N ARG A 179 -5.64 -11.19 -26.79
CA ARG A 179 -5.18 -11.03 -25.41
C ARG A 179 -3.90 -11.80 -25.12
N GLN A 180 -3.77 -13.00 -25.69
CA GLN A 180 -2.54 -13.79 -25.58
C GLN A 180 -1.37 -13.11 -26.30
N ALA A 181 -1.60 -12.54 -27.48
CA ALA A 181 -0.59 -11.77 -28.19
C ALA A 181 -0.06 -10.59 -27.37
N ILE A 182 -0.95 -9.84 -26.69
CA ILE A 182 -0.54 -8.78 -25.76
C ILE A 182 0.35 -9.36 -24.64
N ASN A 183 -0.04 -10.47 -24.04
CA ASN A 183 0.74 -11.10 -22.97
C ASN A 183 2.13 -11.56 -23.45
N PHE A 184 2.25 -12.10 -24.64
CA PHE A 184 3.53 -12.52 -25.21
C PHE A 184 4.41 -11.36 -25.66
N ALA A 185 3.82 -10.22 -26.04
CA ALA A 185 4.55 -9.02 -26.45
C ALA A 185 5.21 -8.29 -25.27
N ILE A 186 4.79 -8.57 -24.05
CA ILE A 186 5.34 -7.90 -22.85
C ILE A 186 6.55 -8.66 -22.31
N ASP A 187 7.72 -8.04 -22.40
CA ASP A 187 8.90 -8.52 -21.64
C ASP A 187 8.77 -8.16 -20.16
N ARG A 188 8.18 -9.09 -19.40
CA ARG A 188 7.95 -8.92 -17.95
C ARG A 188 9.25 -8.78 -17.17
N LYS A 189 10.32 -9.44 -17.61
CA LYS A 189 11.62 -9.35 -16.93
C LYS A 189 12.26 -7.99 -17.13
N ALA A 190 12.25 -7.46 -18.37
CA ALA A 190 12.73 -6.12 -18.64
C ALA A 190 11.91 -5.07 -17.87
N TYR A 191 10.58 -5.19 -17.85
CA TYR A 191 9.70 -4.30 -17.07
C TYR A 191 10.01 -4.33 -15.58
N GLN A 192 10.14 -5.52 -14.99
CA GLN A 192 10.48 -5.66 -13.57
C GLN A 192 11.87 -5.15 -13.24
N SER A 193 12.83 -5.29 -14.15
CA SER A 193 14.18 -4.76 -13.95
C SER A 193 14.21 -3.24 -13.86
N GLN A 194 13.27 -2.55 -14.52
CA GLN A 194 13.12 -1.09 -14.39
C GLN A 194 12.59 -0.67 -13.02
N ILE A 195 11.85 -1.54 -12.32
CA ILE A 195 11.20 -1.21 -11.04
C ILE A 195 12.05 -1.69 -9.86
N ASN A 196 12.54 -2.91 -9.93
CA ASN A 196 13.16 -3.63 -8.80
C ASN A 196 14.65 -3.93 -8.99
N GLY A 197 15.27 -3.41 -10.07
CA GLY A 197 16.62 -3.79 -10.45
C GLY A 197 16.72 -5.23 -11.00
N LYS A 198 17.88 -5.62 -11.47
CA LYS A 198 18.11 -6.94 -12.11
C LYS A 198 17.80 -8.10 -11.16
N ASP A 199 18.29 -8.02 -9.94
CA ASP A 199 18.13 -9.09 -8.94
C ASP A 199 16.69 -9.19 -8.46
N GLY A 200 16.04 -8.05 -8.17
CA GLY A 200 14.65 -7.99 -7.79
C GLY A 200 13.70 -8.51 -8.87
N ALA A 201 14.03 -8.28 -10.14
CA ALA A 201 13.24 -8.82 -11.26
C ALA A 201 13.23 -10.35 -11.29
N THR A 202 14.35 -10.98 -10.97
CA THR A 202 14.44 -12.45 -10.93
C THR A 202 13.54 -13.04 -9.84
N LEU A 203 13.41 -12.37 -8.72
CA LEU A 203 12.56 -12.77 -7.61
C LEU A 203 11.07 -12.43 -7.86
N ALA A 204 10.78 -11.32 -8.55
CA ALA A 204 9.44 -10.79 -8.70
C ALA A 204 8.62 -11.41 -9.84
N VAL A 205 9.25 -11.87 -10.93
CA VAL A 205 8.52 -12.45 -12.07
C VAL A 205 8.06 -13.86 -11.75
N ARG A 206 6.74 -14.07 -11.75
CA ARG A 206 6.09 -15.35 -11.50
C ARG A 206 5.00 -15.60 -12.54
N ASN A 207 4.63 -16.86 -12.73
CA ASN A 207 3.54 -17.28 -13.60
C ASN A 207 2.24 -17.54 -12.83
N LEU A 208 2.23 -17.26 -11.54
CA LEU A 208 1.07 -17.43 -10.67
C LEU A 208 0.41 -16.08 -10.39
N PHE A 209 -0.91 -16.05 -10.34
CA PHE A 209 -1.68 -14.86 -10.00
C PHE A 209 -1.66 -14.62 -8.48
N VAL A 210 -1.72 -15.68 -7.70
CA VAL A 210 -1.64 -15.60 -6.24
C VAL A 210 -0.20 -15.89 -5.82
N PRO A 211 0.45 -15.02 -5.05
CA PRO A 211 1.77 -15.27 -4.49
C PRO A 211 1.74 -16.50 -3.60
N SER A 212 2.72 -17.39 -3.74
CA SER A 212 2.89 -18.59 -2.91
C SER A 212 4.00 -18.37 -1.90
#